data_2916b7d866052c420f2eab4f24db7e54
#
_entry.id   2916b7d866052c420f2eab4f24db7e54
#
_cell.length_a   1.000
_cell.length_b   1.000
_cell.length_c   1.000
_cell.angle_alpha   90.00
_cell.angle_beta   90.00
_cell.angle_gamma   90.00
#
_symmetry.space_group_name_H-M   'P 1'
#
loop_
_entity.id
_entity.type
_entity.pdbx_description
1 polymer ?
#
loop_
_entity_poly.entity_id
_entity_poly.type
_entity_poly.pdbx_seq_one_letter_code
_entity_poly.pdbx_strand_id
1 'polypeptide(L)'
;MKKTLQEQIQSNRRASLILASLIVVLLGALGTAITGTYAPDYWWAGTLGSMALGLIVGLVANFSGPSIVLSIAGAREATHAQDQVLDNVVEEMAIAAGLPKPKIYVIQDDTMNAFATGRRPNEGVIAVTTGLLRKLDRDELQGVVAHEMSHIRNDDIRFMTSLALTAGLIPLLADMFVRMQWWGGLGGRRGRDRNSGDLSTIFAVVGLLLSVLAPLFARLLELAVSREREYLADASAAELTRYPEGLARALRKITLDPVPMQSFNRATQTMYIVKPRALKSRWAGLSSTHPEVEERIAALMSLAGSDPERFSRPVPPMPTGAIEAPPVVELPPILD
;
A
#
# COMPACT_ATOMS: atom_id res chain seq x y z
N MET A 1 1.40 27.54 -4.42
CA MET A 1 2.46 27.34 -5.44
C MET A 1 2.61 25.83 -5.66
N LYS A 2 2.49 25.33 -6.90
CA LYS A 2 2.70 23.89 -7.18
C LYS A 2 4.20 23.58 -7.00
N LYS A 3 4.50 22.55 -6.22
CA LYS A 3 5.87 22.06 -6.03
C LYS A 3 6.42 21.52 -7.35
N THR A 4 7.70 21.75 -7.62
CA THR A 4 8.38 21.13 -8.75
C THR A 4 8.57 19.62 -8.48
N LEU A 5 8.78 18.83 -9.53
CA LEU A 5 9.04 17.38 -9.42
C LEU A 5 10.23 17.09 -8.48
N GLN A 6 11.31 17.88 -8.56
CA GLN A 6 12.47 17.72 -7.69
C GLN A 6 12.17 18.03 -6.22
N GLU A 7 11.38 19.06 -5.94
CA GLU A 7 10.92 19.38 -4.57
C GLU A 7 10.05 18.27 -4.01
N GLN A 8 9.25 17.62 -4.85
CA GLN A 8 8.41 16.51 -4.46
C GLN A 8 9.23 15.26 -4.11
N ILE A 9 10.18 14.89 -4.96
CA ILE A 9 11.13 13.79 -4.69
C ILE A 9 11.89 14.03 -3.37
N GLN A 10 12.38 15.26 -3.13
CA GLN A 10 13.05 15.60 -1.88
C GLN A 10 12.10 15.53 -0.67
N SER A 11 10.85 15.99 -0.83
CA SER A 11 9.81 15.90 0.20
C SER A 11 9.52 14.43 0.56
N ASN A 12 9.38 13.56 -0.43
CA ASN A 12 9.14 12.14 -0.24
C ASN A 12 10.29 11.43 0.48
N ARG A 13 11.54 11.75 0.10
CA ARG A 13 12.73 11.23 0.79
C ARG A 13 12.81 11.68 2.24
N ARG A 14 12.53 12.96 2.52
CA ARG A 14 12.47 13.48 3.90
C ARG A 14 11.36 12.80 4.70
N ALA A 15 10.17 12.65 4.12
CA ALA A 15 9.05 11.96 4.76
C ALA A 15 9.40 10.50 5.10
N SER A 16 10.07 9.79 4.18
CA SER A 16 10.54 8.41 4.42
C SER A 16 11.55 8.33 5.57
N LEU A 17 12.49 9.28 5.66
CA LEU A 17 13.47 9.34 6.75
C LEU A 17 12.81 9.67 8.10
N ILE A 18 11.89 10.64 8.11
CA ILE A 18 11.13 11.00 9.32
C ILE A 18 10.31 9.80 9.80
N LEU A 19 9.63 9.11 8.88
CA LEU A 19 8.87 7.91 9.20
C LEU A 19 9.75 6.82 9.81
N ALA A 20 10.89 6.50 9.19
CA ALA A 20 11.84 5.53 9.69
C ALA A 20 12.37 5.90 11.08
N SER A 21 12.74 7.18 11.28
CA SER A 21 13.21 7.68 12.57
C SER A 21 12.13 7.58 13.66
N LEU A 22 10.88 7.97 13.33
CA LEU A 22 9.75 7.88 14.26
C LEU A 22 9.50 6.44 14.71
N ILE A 23 9.61 5.48 13.80
CA ILE A 23 9.45 4.06 14.11
C ILE A 23 10.54 3.58 15.06
N VAL A 24 11.81 3.94 14.79
CA VAL A 24 12.94 3.57 15.67
C VAL A 24 12.74 4.14 17.07
N VAL A 25 12.30 5.40 17.18
CA VAL A 25 12.01 6.05 18.47
C VAL A 25 10.84 5.36 19.18
N LEU A 26 9.75 5.06 18.47
CA LEU A 26 8.61 4.37 19.03
C LEU A 26 8.95 2.97 19.53
N LEU A 27 9.74 2.22 18.76
CA LEU A 27 10.24 0.91 19.17
C LEU A 27 11.18 1.03 20.38
N GLY A 28 12.04 2.05 20.42
CA GLY A 28 12.89 2.36 21.56
C GLY A 28 12.06 2.59 22.82
N ALA A 29 11.04 3.44 22.75
CA ALA A 29 10.14 3.73 23.86
C ALA A 29 9.39 2.47 24.35
N LEU A 30 8.91 1.63 23.41
CA LEU A 30 8.22 0.39 23.75
C LEU A 30 9.18 -0.63 24.41
N GLY A 31 10.40 -0.77 23.86
CA GLY A 31 11.43 -1.64 24.46
C GLY A 31 11.85 -1.17 25.86
N THR A 32 11.98 0.14 26.06
CA THR A 32 12.20 0.74 27.38
C THR A 32 11.07 0.35 28.35
N ALA A 33 9.82 0.51 27.92
CA ALA A 33 8.66 0.18 28.75
C ALA A 33 8.59 -1.31 29.10
N ILE A 34 8.84 -2.18 28.13
CA ILE A 34 8.87 -3.65 28.36
C ILE A 34 9.96 -4.00 29.35
N THR A 35 11.23 -3.64 29.07
CA THR A 35 12.35 -4.03 29.90
C THR A 35 12.29 -3.37 31.27
N GLY A 36 11.91 -2.09 31.35
CA GLY A 36 11.72 -1.39 32.62
C GLY A 36 10.63 -1.98 33.50
N THR A 37 9.61 -2.63 32.91
CA THR A 37 8.55 -3.33 33.66
C THR A 37 9.05 -4.64 34.30
N TYR A 38 9.83 -5.42 33.55
CA TYR A 38 10.23 -6.77 33.94
C TYR A 38 11.64 -6.85 34.55
N ALA A 39 12.56 -5.95 34.13
CA ALA A 39 13.95 -5.87 34.57
C ALA A 39 14.37 -4.39 34.66
N PRO A 40 13.92 -3.63 35.69
CA PRO A 40 14.12 -2.18 35.78
C PRO A 40 15.57 -1.72 35.67
N ASP A 41 16.51 -2.49 36.19
CA ASP A 41 17.96 -2.16 36.15
C ASP A 41 18.55 -2.23 34.73
N TYR A 42 17.86 -2.89 33.80
CA TYR A 42 18.30 -3.11 32.42
C TYR A 42 17.44 -2.36 31.37
N TRP A 43 16.67 -1.34 31.80
CA TRP A 43 15.79 -0.58 30.89
C TRP A 43 16.52 -0.05 29.65
N TRP A 44 17.77 0.40 29.81
CA TRP A 44 18.62 0.90 28.73
C TRP A 44 18.97 -0.16 27.69
N ALA A 45 19.18 -1.41 28.12
CA ALA A 45 19.44 -2.53 27.21
C ALA A 45 18.22 -2.83 26.34
N GLY A 46 17.02 -2.76 26.90
CA GLY A 46 15.77 -2.86 26.15
C GLY A 46 15.59 -1.74 25.15
N THR A 47 15.96 -0.51 25.54
CA THR A 47 15.95 0.65 24.63
C THR A 47 16.90 0.42 23.44
N LEU A 48 18.16 0.13 23.70
CA LEU A 48 19.16 -0.08 22.65
C LEU A 48 18.83 -1.28 21.77
N GLY A 49 18.42 -2.40 22.37
CA GLY A 49 18.05 -3.61 21.63
C GLY A 49 16.84 -3.39 20.70
N SER A 50 15.82 -2.70 21.16
CA SER A 50 14.65 -2.40 20.34
C SER A 50 14.91 -1.32 19.28
N MET A 51 15.76 -0.34 19.55
CA MET A 51 16.21 0.60 18.52
C MET A 51 17.05 -0.11 17.45
N ALA A 52 17.96 -1.01 17.84
CA ALA A 52 18.71 -1.83 16.91
C ALA A 52 17.78 -2.72 16.06
N LEU A 53 16.78 -3.35 16.68
CA LEU A 53 15.76 -4.10 15.96
C LEU A 53 14.99 -3.20 14.97
N GLY A 54 14.60 -2.00 15.39
CA GLY A 54 13.95 -1.03 14.53
C GLY A 54 14.79 -0.64 13.31
N LEU A 55 16.08 -0.45 13.52
CA LEU A 55 17.03 -0.18 12.45
C LEU A 55 17.14 -1.37 11.48
N ILE A 56 17.26 -2.60 12.01
CA ILE A 56 17.28 -3.83 11.19
C ILE A 56 16.01 -3.96 10.38
N VAL A 57 14.85 -3.76 10.99
CA VAL A 57 13.55 -3.81 10.30
C VAL A 57 13.48 -2.73 9.20
N GLY A 58 13.96 -1.52 9.47
CA GLY A 58 14.04 -0.45 8.47
C GLY A 58 14.96 -0.81 7.29
N LEU A 59 16.10 -1.45 7.55
CA LEU A 59 16.99 -1.96 6.51
C LEU A 59 16.30 -3.07 5.69
N VAL A 60 15.69 -4.06 6.35
CA VAL A 60 14.93 -5.13 5.69
C VAL A 60 13.80 -4.55 4.84
N ALA A 61 13.04 -3.59 5.37
CA ALA A 61 11.98 -2.90 4.62
C ALA A 61 12.53 -2.17 3.38
N ASN A 62 13.70 -1.55 3.50
CA ASN A 62 14.32 -0.84 2.38
C ASN A 62 14.87 -1.78 1.30
N PHE A 63 15.47 -2.93 1.67
CA PHE A 63 16.11 -3.84 0.71
C PHE A 63 15.20 -4.94 0.20
N SER A 64 14.37 -5.52 1.06
CA SER A 64 13.49 -6.65 0.77
C SER A 64 12.01 -6.28 0.74
N GLY A 65 11.67 -5.01 1.03
CA GLY A 65 10.30 -4.54 1.13
C GLY A 65 9.42 -4.89 -0.06
N PRO A 66 9.84 -4.61 -1.29
CA PRO A 66 9.06 -4.96 -2.48
C PRO A 66 8.75 -6.46 -2.58
N SER A 67 9.75 -7.32 -2.33
CA SER A 67 9.58 -8.77 -2.37
C SER A 67 8.64 -9.27 -1.26
N ILE A 68 8.74 -8.67 -0.06
CA ILE A 68 7.85 -9.00 1.07
C ILE A 68 6.41 -8.61 0.73
N VAL A 69 6.18 -7.41 0.18
CA VAL A 69 4.85 -6.94 -0.21
C VAL A 69 4.24 -7.83 -1.30
N LEU A 70 5.01 -8.19 -2.32
CA LEU A 70 4.57 -9.08 -3.39
C LEU A 70 4.23 -10.48 -2.86
N SER A 71 5.05 -11.02 -1.96
CA SER A 71 4.79 -12.31 -1.31
C SER A 71 3.51 -12.28 -0.46
N ILE A 72 3.31 -11.22 0.32
CA ILE A 72 2.08 -11.02 1.13
C ILE A 72 0.84 -10.93 0.22
N ALA A 73 0.98 -10.28 -0.95
CA ALA A 73 -0.10 -10.15 -1.93
C ALA A 73 -0.32 -11.44 -2.75
N GLY A 74 0.53 -12.46 -2.61
CA GLY A 74 0.46 -13.69 -3.42
C GLY A 74 0.69 -13.43 -4.92
N ALA A 75 1.52 -12.45 -5.24
CA ALA A 75 1.78 -12.02 -6.60
C ALA A 75 2.76 -12.98 -7.31
N ARG A 76 2.42 -13.42 -8.52
CA ARG A 76 3.33 -14.11 -9.44
C ARG A 76 3.96 -13.15 -10.44
N GLU A 77 5.16 -13.42 -10.90
CA GLU A 77 5.76 -12.66 -12.00
C GLU A 77 4.97 -12.90 -13.30
N ALA A 78 4.69 -11.81 -14.01
CA ALA A 78 3.99 -11.86 -15.29
C ALA A 78 4.93 -12.37 -16.38
N THR A 79 4.36 -13.11 -17.33
CA THR A 79 5.10 -13.54 -18.52
C THR A 79 4.48 -12.93 -19.77
N HIS A 80 5.29 -12.52 -20.72
CA HIS A 80 4.81 -11.91 -21.97
C HIS A 80 3.78 -12.82 -22.68
N ALA A 81 3.99 -14.13 -22.65
CA ALA A 81 3.11 -15.09 -23.31
C ALA A 81 1.69 -15.17 -22.70
N GLN A 82 1.56 -14.97 -21.38
CA GLN A 82 0.28 -15.08 -20.67
C GLN A 82 -0.39 -13.72 -20.45
N ASP A 83 0.41 -12.66 -20.33
CA ASP A 83 -0.05 -11.34 -19.89
C ASP A 83 0.32 -10.26 -20.93
N GLN A 84 0.28 -10.60 -22.23
CA GLN A 84 0.78 -9.78 -23.35
C GLN A 84 0.22 -8.35 -23.36
N VAL A 85 -1.09 -8.17 -23.15
CA VAL A 85 -1.72 -6.84 -23.16
C VAL A 85 -1.15 -5.97 -22.04
N LEU A 86 -1.00 -6.53 -20.84
CA LEU A 86 -0.43 -5.84 -19.69
C LEU A 86 1.05 -5.50 -19.96
N ASP A 87 1.81 -6.45 -20.47
CA ASP A 87 3.24 -6.29 -20.76
C ASP A 87 3.48 -5.16 -21.75
N ASN A 88 2.70 -5.09 -22.84
CA ASN A 88 2.76 -4.04 -23.83
C ASN A 88 2.37 -2.67 -23.26
N VAL A 89 1.27 -2.60 -22.48
CA VAL A 89 0.82 -1.35 -21.86
C VAL A 89 1.87 -0.80 -20.88
N VAL A 90 2.49 -1.67 -20.08
CA VAL A 90 3.55 -1.25 -19.15
C VAL A 90 4.77 -0.74 -19.92
N GLU A 91 5.15 -1.41 -21.00
CA GLU A 91 6.27 -0.97 -21.84
C GLU A 91 6.01 0.41 -22.49
N GLU A 92 4.82 0.61 -23.06
CA GLU A 92 4.41 1.91 -23.63
C GLU A 92 4.47 3.02 -22.59
N MET A 93 3.95 2.77 -21.38
CA MET A 93 3.96 3.77 -20.31
C MET A 93 5.37 4.01 -19.75
N ALA A 94 6.23 3.00 -19.73
CA ALA A 94 7.63 3.16 -19.35
C ALA A 94 8.37 4.07 -20.34
N ILE A 95 8.17 3.87 -21.64
CA ILE A 95 8.72 4.73 -22.71
C ILE A 95 8.20 6.16 -22.55
N ALA A 96 6.89 6.34 -22.37
CA ALA A 96 6.28 7.66 -22.20
C ALA A 96 6.80 8.38 -20.94
N ALA A 97 7.05 7.65 -19.86
CA ALA A 97 7.57 8.18 -18.60
C ALA A 97 9.09 8.44 -18.61
N GLY A 98 9.81 7.92 -19.61
CA GLY A 98 11.28 7.98 -19.68
C GLY A 98 11.95 7.12 -18.61
N LEU A 99 11.34 5.98 -18.23
CA LEU A 99 11.82 5.05 -17.22
C LEU A 99 12.15 3.68 -17.83
N PRO A 100 13.05 2.91 -17.19
CA PRO A 100 13.19 1.50 -17.51
C PRO A 100 11.86 0.78 -17.27
N LYS A 101 11.53 -0.22 -18.09
CA LYS A 101 10.33 -1.05 -17.92
C LYS A 101 10.32 -1.69 -16.52
N PRO A 102 9.31 -1.43 -15.68
CA PRO A 102 9.19 -2.06 -14.37
C PRO A 102 8.96 -3.57 -14.53
N LYS A 103 9.31 -4.33 -13.49
CA LYS A 103 8.85 -5.72 -13.37
C LYS A 103 7.35 -5.75 -13.16
N ILE A 104 6.71 -6.75 -13.75
CA ILE A 104 5.26 -6.90 -13.75
C ILE A 104 4.88 -8.14 -12.95
N TYR A 105 3.90 -7.99 -12.07
CA TYR A 105 3.36 -9.08 -11.28
C TYR A 105 1.84 -9.14 -11.39
N VAL A 106 1.29 -10.35 -11.30
CA VAL A 106 -0.16 -10.61 -11.34
C VAL A 106 -0.58 -11.27 -10.03
N ILE A 107 -1.63 -10.73 -9.42
CA ILE A 107 -2.25 -11.25 -8.20
C ILE A 107 -3.51 -12.00 -8.60
N GLN A 108 -3.63 -13.27 -8.17
CA GLN A 108 -4.81 -14.09 -8.42
C GLN A 108 -5.95 -13.66 -7.48
N ASP A 109 -6.65 -12.62 -7.86
CA ASP A 109 -7.79 -12.08 -7.13
C ASP A 109 -8.81 -11.49 -8.11
N ASP A 110 -10.10 -11.76 -7.88
CA ASP A 110 -11.19 -11.35 -8.76
C ASP A 110 -11.59 -9.88 -8.60
N THR A 111 -11.07 -9.20 -7.58
CA THR A 111 -11.25 -7.76 -7.42
C THR A 111 -10.45 -6.98 -8.45
N MET A 112 -10.90 -5.78 -8.76
CA MET A 112 -10.14 -4.84 -9.59
C MET A 112 -9.22 -4.01 -8.69
N ASN A 113 -7.91 -4.24 -8.76
CA ASN A 113 -6.94 -3.40 -8.07
C ASN A 113 -5.53 -3.47 -8.67
N ALA A 114 -4.69 -2.49 -8.34
CA ALA A 114 -3.29 -2.43 -8.73
C ALA A 114 -2.49 -1.68 -7.66
N PHE A 115 -1.18 -1.85 -7.67
CA PHE A 115 -0.25 -1.03 -6.90
C PHE A 115 1.15 -1.04 -7.51
N ALA A 116 1.91 0.03 -7.23
CA ALA A 116 3.33 0.09 -7.49
C ALA A 116 4.15 -0.12 -6.20
N THR A 117 5.30 -0.75 -6.34
CA THR A 117 6.29 -0.92 -5.27
C THR A 117 7.70 -0.84 -5.84
N GLY A 118 8.69 -0.75 -4.98
CA GLY A 118 10.09 -0.66 -5.42
C GLY A 118 10.94 0.11 -4.44
N ARG A 119 12.25 0.05 -4.65
CA ARG A 119 13.23 0.78 -3.85
C ARG A 119 13.66 2.08 -4.50
N ARG A 120 13.67 2.10 -5.83
CA ARG A 120 14.08 3.22 -6.69
C ARG A 120 13.29 3.19 -7.98
N PRO A 121 13.19 4.30 -8.72
CA PRO A 121 12.48 4.33 -9.99
C PRO A 121 12.97 3.29 -11.03
N ASN A 122 14.27 3.00 -11.06
CA ASN A 122 14.84 1.96 -11.93
C ASN A 122 14.66 0.52 -11.44
N GLU A 123 14.10 0.32 -10.27
CA GLU A 123 13.76 -0.96 -9.66
C GLU A 123 12.26 -1.04 -9.35
N GLY A 124 11.46 -0.29 -10.10
CA GLY A 124 10.01 -0.24 -9.97
C GLY A 124 9.36 -1.59 -10.31
N VAL A 125 8.26 -1.85 -9.63
CA VAL A 125 7.42 -3.04 -9.84
C VAL A 125 5.97 -2.58 -9.88
N ILE A 126 5.19 -3.11 -10.82
CA ILE A 126 3.75 -2.92 -10.91
C ILE A 126 3.08 -4.27 -10.68
N ALA A 127 2.13 -4.32 -9.78
CA ALA A 127 1.31 -5.49 -9.52
C ALA A 127 -0.17 -5.20 -9.80
N VAL A 128 -0.83 -6.07 -10.55
CA VAL A 128 -2.24 -5.94 -10.92
C VAL A 128 -2.99 -7.23 -10.58
N THR A 129 -4.28 -7.11 -10.27
CA THR A 129 -5.13 -8.28 -10.04
C THR A 129 -5.67 -8.87 -11.35
N THR A 130 -5.94 -10.18 -11.36
CA THR A 130 -6.60 -10.84 -12.50
C THR A 130 -7.99 -10.27 -12.76
N GLY A 131 -8.70 -9.83 -11.73
CA GLY A 131 -10.00 -9.16 -11.86
C GLY A 131 -9.89 -7.84 -12.63
N LEU A 132 -8.83 -7.06 -12.39
CA LEU A 132 -8.57 -5.83 -13.12
C LEU A 132 -8.32 -6.11 -14.60
N LEU A 133 -7.47 -7.07 -14.93
CA LEU A 133 -7.14 -7.44 -16.31
C LEU A 133 -8.35 -7.94 -17.10
N ARG A 134 -9.32 -8.60 -16.44
CA ARG A 134 -10.52 -9.12 -17.13
C ARG A 134 -11.60 -8.09 -17.35
N LYS A 135 -11.70 -7.08 -16.48
CA LYS A 135 -12.83 -6.14 -16.45
C LYS A 135 -12.51 -4.78 -17.07
N LEU A 136 -11.25 -4.39 -17.16
CA LEU A 136 -10.83 -3.14 -17.80
C LEU A 136 -10.54 -3.36 -19.29
N ASP A 137 -10.94 -2.38 -20.10
CA ASP A 137 -10.45 -2.28 -21.47
C ASP A 137 -9.01 -1.78 -21.51
N ARG A 138 -8.41 -1.75 -22.71
CA ARG A 138 -6.99 -1.38 -22.89
C ARG A 138 -6.72 0.06 -22.44
N ASP A 139 -7.62 1.01 -22.75
CA ASP A 139 -7.42 2.41 -22.43
C ASP A 139 -7.56 2.66 -20.92
N GLU A 140 -8.47 1.96 -20.25
CA GLU A 140 -8.65 1.97 -18.80
C GLU A 140 -7.44 1.35 -18.10
N LEU A 141 -6.93 0.21 -18.60
CA LEU A 141 -5.72 -0.42 -18.10
C LEU A 141 -4.51 0.50 -18.27
N GLN A 142 -4.39 1.18 -19.41
CA GLN A 142 -3.36 2.15 -19.68
C GLN A 142 -3.40 3.32 -18.68
N GLY A 143 -4.61 3.81 -18.36
CA GLY A 143 -4.80 4.84 -17.34
C GLY A 143 -4.30 4.40 -15.96
N VAL A 144 -4.66 3.18 -15.52
CA VAL A 144 -4.20 2.60 -14.24
C VAL A 144 -2.69 2.40 -14.23
N VAL A 145 -2.13 1.81 -15.29
CA VAL A 145 -0.67 1.59 -15.38
C VAL A 145 0.08 2.92 -15.40
N ALA A 146 -0.44 3.95 -16.07
CA ALA A 146 0.15 5.28 -16.07
C ALA A 146 0.12 5.94 -14.69
N HIS A 147 -0.93 5.71 -13.91
CA HIS A 147 -1.03 6.15 -12.51
C HIS A 147 0.05 5.47 -11.65
N GLU A 148 0.18 4.16 -11.73
CA GLU A 148 1.21 3.41 -11.01
C GLU A 148 2.63 3.80 -11.47
N MET A 149 2.82 4.03 -12.76
CA MET A 149 4.08 4.53 -13.32
C MET A 149 4.45 5.90 -12.77
N SER A 150 3.45 6.74 -12.50
CA SER A 150 3.66 8.06 -11.91
C SER A 150 4.21 7.97 -10.50
N HIS A 151 3.74 7.02 -9.68
CA HIS A 151 4.31 6.75 -8.36
C HIS A 151 5.77 6.28 -8.44
N ILE A 152 6.11 5.47 -9.45
CA ILE A 152 7.51 5.07 -9.70
C ILE A 152 8.35 6.30 -10.06
N ARG A 153 7.90 7.10 -11.02
CA ARG A 153 8.60 8.30 -11.50
C ARG A 153 8.84 9.32 -10.39
N ASN A 154 7.89 9.49 -9.48
CA ASN A 154 7.94 10.46 -8.38
C ASN A 154 8.69 9.95 -7.13
N ASP A 155 9.27 8.74 -7.17
CA ASP A 155 9.95 8.07 -6.03
C ASP A 155 9.00 7.87 -4.82
N ASP A 156 7.68 7.77 -5.08
CA ASP A 156 6.66 7.51 -4.05
C ASP A 156 6.73 6.06 -3.55
N ILE A 157 7.13 5.13 -4.42
CA ILE A 157 7.14 3.69 -4.17
C ILE A 157 7.95 3.31 -2.94
N ARG A 158 9.08 3.99 -2.69
CA ARG A 158 9.93 3.76 -1.53
C ARG A 158 9.20 4.11 -0.22
N PHE A 159 8.55 5.27 -0.20
CA PHE A 159 7.78 5.72 0.95
C PHE A 159 6.58 4.80 1.22
N MET A 160 5.81 4.47 0.19
CA MET A 160 4.63 3.61 0.29
C MET A 160 4.99 2.20 0.76
N THR A 161 6.06 1.61 0.22
CA THR A 161 6.56 0.29 0.63
C THR A 161 7.01 0.29 2.11
N SER A 162 7.77 1.31 2.52
CA SER A 162 8.21 1.45 3.91
C SER A 162 7.01 1.65 4.85
N LEU A 163 6.05 2.48 4.46
CA LEU A 163 4.82 2.72 5.23
C LEU A 163 3.99 1.45 5.39
N ALA A 164 3.79 0.69 4.31
CA ALA A 164 3.03 -0.56 4.34
C ALA A 164 3.60 -1.56 5.36
N LEU A 165 4.91 -1.76 5.34
CA LEU A 165 5.56 -2.70 6.27
C LEU A 165 5.56 -2.21 7.71
N THR A 166 5.73 -0.91 7.92
CA THR A 166 5.85 -0.34 9.26
C THR A 166 4.50 -0.11 9.94
N ALA A 167 3.47 0.29 9.18
CA ALA A 167 2.11 0.42 9.69
C ALA A 167 1.56 -0.92 10.20
N GLY A 168 2.00 -2.05 9.61
CA GLY A 168 1.65 -3.39 10.10
C GLY A 168 2.40 -3.80 11.37
N LEU A 169 3.65 -3.35 11.54
CA LEU A 169 4.50 -3.75 12.67
C LEU A 169 4.09 -3.09 13.99
N ILE A 170 3.68 -1.83 13.99
CA ILE A 170 3.33 -1.07 15.19
C ILE A 170 2.20 -1.74 15.98
N PRO A 171 1.03 -2.07 15.39
CA PRO A 171 -0.03 -2.77 16.10
C PRO A 171 0.37 -4.15 16.59
N LEU A 172 1.20 -4.88 15.83
CA LEU A 172 1.70 -6.19 16.21
C LEU A 172 2.51 -6.14 17.51
N LEU A 173 3.43 -5.19 17.62
CA LEU A 173 4.26 -5.01 18.81
C LEU A 173 3.44 -4.52 20.00
N ALA A 174 2.47 -3.65 19.77
CA ALA A 174 1.54 -3.21 20.82
C ALA A 174 0.71 -4.37 21.36
N ASP A 175 0.17 -5.23 20.49
CA ASP A 175 -0.57 -6.43 20.89
C ASP A 175 0.30 -7.43 21.66
N MET A 176 1.55 -7.61 21.21
CA MET A 176 2.52 -8.45 21.91
C MET A 176 2.79 -7.93 23.33
N PHE A 177 2.96 -6.61 23.51
CA PHE A 177 3.15 -6.00 24.83
C PHE A 177 1.94 -6.23 25.73
N VAL A 178 0.73 -5.98 25.22
CA VAL A 178 -0.52 -6.21 25.98
C VAL A 178 -0.63 -7.68 26.40
N ARG A 179 -0.38 -8.62 25.50
CA ARG A 179 -0.38 -10.06 25.81
C ARG A 179 0.64 -10.44 26.88
N MET A 180 1.85 -9.90 26.80
CA MET A 180 2.87 -10.12 27.84
C MET A 180 2.40 -9.63 29.22
N GLN A 181 1.72 -8.47 29.28
CA GLN A 181 1.16 -7.97 30.54
C GLN A 181 0.06 -8.89 31.10
N TRP A 182 -0.81 -9.42 30.24
CA TRP A 182 -1.88 -10.33 30.67
C TRP A 182 -1.32 -11.68 31.13
N TRP A 183 -0.36 -12.25 30.41
CA TRP A 183 0.20 -13.57 30.73
C TRP A 183 1.27 -13.51 31.83
N GLY A 184 2.09 -12.45 31.86
CA GLY A 184 3.09 -12.23 32.89
C GLY A 184 2.48 -11.81 34.25
N GLY A 185 1.35 -11.11 34.25
CA GLY A 185 0.63 -10.68 35.44
C GLY A 185 -0.06 -11.82 36.19
N LEU A 186 -0.45 -12.92 35.54
CA LEU A 186 -1.11 -14.08 36.13
C LEU A 186 -0.14 -15.11 36.70
N GLY A 187 1.15 -15.12 36.32
CA GLY A 187 2.13 -16.13 36.71
C GLY A 187 3.20 -15.69 37.71
N GLY A 188 3.35 -14.40 38.01
CA GLY A 188 4.58 -13.87 38.63
C GLY A 188 4.42 -13.08 39.92
N ARG A 189 3.54 -13.50 40.86
CA ARG A 189 3.46 -12.85 42.17
C ARG A 189 4.44 -13.39 43.23
N ARG A 190 5.54 -13.99 42.82
CA ARG A 190 6.57 -14.44 43.76
C ARG A 190 7.83 -13.56 43.66
N GLY A 191 8.06 -12.74 44.68
CA GLY A 191 9.33 -12.07 44.93
C GLY A 191 9.44 -10.66 44.36
N ARG A 192 8.47 -9.76 44.59
CA ARG A 192 8.65 -8.32 44.29
C ARG A 192 9.32 -7.68 45.53
N ASP A 193 10.62 -7.38 45.40
CA ASP A 193 11.29 -6.52 46.35
C ASP A 193 10.57 -5.18 46.43
N ARG A 194 10.26 -4.73 47.65
CA ARG A 194 9.48 -3.51 47.90
C ARG A 194 10.05 -2.22 47.34
N ASN A 195 11.31 -2.22 46.92
CA ASN A 195 12.01 -1.00 46.50
C ASN A 195 12.00 -0.75 44.95
N SER A 196 11.67 -1.77 44.13
CA SER A 196 11.54 -1.62 42.66
C SER A 196 10.10 -1.39 42.18
N GLY A 197 9.14 -1.32 43.09
CA GLY A 197 7.70 -1.27 42.77
C GLY A 197 7.25 -0.05 42.00
N ASP A 198 7.80 1.12 42.31
CA ASP A 198 7.32 2.39 41.70
C ASP A 198 7.77 2.55 40.26
N LEU A 199 9.06 2.27 39.94
CA LEU A 199 9.59 2.43 38.60
C LEU A 199 8.99 1.39 37.63
N SER A 200 8.88 0.12 38.03
CA SER A 200 8.28 -0.91 37.18
C SER A 200 6.80 -0.64 36.89
N THR A 201 6.10 -0.03 37.85
CA THR A 201 4.71 0.39 37.67
C THR A 201 4.59 1.54 36.68
N ILE A 202 5.49 2.53 36.77
CA ILE A 202 5.56 3.64 35.80
C ILE A 202 5.80 3.10 34.39
N PHE A 203 6.79 2.21 34.21
CA PHE A 203 7.06 1.62 32.90
C PHE A 203 5.88 0.80 32.36
N ALA A 204 5.17 0.06 33.21
CA ALA A 204 3.97 -0.67 32.82
C ALA A 204 2.85 0.27 32.34
N VAL A 205 2.60 1.37 33.06
CA VAL A 205 1.59 2.37 32.68
C VAL A 205 1.98 3.07 31.38
N VAL A 206 3.23 3.47 31.22
CA VAL A 206 3.72 4.09 29.96
C VAL A 206 3.60 3.11 28.81
N GLY A 207 3.99 1.86 28.98
CA GLY A 207 3.86 0.82 27.96
C GLY A 207 2.41 0.54 27.58
N LEU A 208 1.50 0.53 28.54
CA LEU A 208 0.07 0.40 28.28
C LEU A 208 -0.47 1.59 27.48
N LEU A 209 -0.10 2.81 27.86
CA LEU A 209 -0.46 4.02 27.11
C LEU A 209 0.08 3.99 25.67
N LEU A 210 1.35 3.63 25.48
CA LEU A 210 1.94 3.47 24.15
C LEU A 210 1.20 2.42 23.34
N SER A 211 0.79 1.30 23.95
CA SER A 211 0.05 0.23 23.27
C SER A 211 -1.36 0.67 22.84
N VAL A 212 -2.04 1.48 23.65
CA VAL A 212 -3.34 2.06 23.31
C VAL A 212 -3.21 3.12 22.21
N LEU A 213 -2.12 3.89 22.23
CA LEU A 213 -1.86 4.93 21.24
C LEU A 213 -1.27 4.38 19.93
N ALA A 214 -0.68 3.18 19.93
CA ALA A 214 -0.04 2.59 18.76
C ALA A 214 -0.97 2.50 17.53
N PRO A 215 -2.23 2.05 17.63
CA PRO A 215 -3.16 2.07 16.50
C PRO A 215 -3.45 3.49 16.00
N LEU A 216 -3.49 4.48 16.89
CA LEU A 216 -3.69 5.88 16.51
C LEU A 216 -2.48 6.40 15.75
N PHE A 217 -1.26 6.11 16.20
CA PHE A 217 -0.03 6.49 15.48
C PHE A 217 0.04 5.79 14.12
N ALA A 218 -0.25 4.50 14.03
CA ALA A 218 -0.33 3.80 12.75
C ALA A 218 -1.32 4.48 11.81
N ARG A 219 -2.46 4.94 12.33
CA ARG A 219 -3.48 5.65 11.58
C ARG A 219 -3.01 7.04 11.11
N LEU A 220 -2.35 7.79 11.97
CA LEU A 220 -1.79 9.11 11.61
C LEU A 220 -0.70 8.97 10.53
N LEU A 221 0.08 7.90 10.58
CA LEU A 221 1.07 7.57 9.55
C LEU A 221 0.39 7.22 8.21
N GLU A 222 -0.69 6.45 8.23
CA GLU A 222 -1.50 6.19 7.03
C GLU A 222 -2.07 7.49 6.43
N LEU A 223 -2.57 8.40 7.29
CA LEU A 223 -3.10 9.71 6.86
C LEU A 223 -2.00 10.66 6.34
N ALA A 224 -0.73 10.42 6.67
CA ALA A 224 0.40 11.17 6.13
C ALA A 224 0.66 10.85 4.64
N VAL A 225 0.00 9.83 4.09
CA VAL A 225 -0.12 9.66 2.63
C VAL A 225 -0.98 10.81 2.11
N SER A 226 -0.32 11.79 1.50
CA SER A 226 -0.94 13.05 1.11
C SER A 226 -1.93 12.85 -0.05
N ARG A 227 -3.15 13.36 0.07
CA ARG A 227 -4.12 13.44 -1.04
C ARG A 227 -3.53 14.16 -2.26
N GLU A 228 -2.66 15.15 -2.04
CA GLU A 228 -1.95 15.86 -3.10
C GLU A 228 -1.10 14.93 -3.95
N ARG A 229 -0.58 13.84 -3.38
CA ARG A 229 0.23 12.84 -4.10
C ARG A 229 -0.63 12.03 -5.07
N GLU A 230 -1.83 11.66 -4.69
CA GLU A 230 -2.80 10.99 -5.56
C GLU A 230 -3.23 11.88 -6.73
N TYR A 231 -3.56 13.15 -6.45
CA TYR A 231 -3.91 14.10 -7.50
C TYR A 231 -2.73 14.37 -8.47
N LEU A 232 -1.50 14.36 -7.96
CA LEU A 232 -0.34 14.49 -8.82
C LEU A 232 -0.14 13.23 -9.69
N ALA A 233 -0.33 12.04 -9.13
CA ALA A 233 -0.26 10.79 -9.89
C ALA A 233 -1.34 10.73 -10.97
N ASP A 234 -2.57 11.17 -10.66
CA ASP A 234 -3.66 11.28 -11.62
C ASP A 234 -3.34 12.28 -12.75
N ALA A 235 -2.83 13.46 -12.41
CA ALA A 235 -2.43 14.46 -13.40
C ALA A 235 -1.27 13.98 -14.26
N SER A 236 -0.29 13.28 -13.67
CA SER A 236 0.83 12.70 -14.41
C SER A 236 0.36 11.56 -15.32
N ALA A 237 -0.58 10.73 -14.87
CA ALA A 237 -1.19 9.69 -15.70
C ALA A 237 -1.92 10.29 -16.92
N ALA A 238 -2.68 11.37 -16.69
CA ALA A 238 -3.33 12.12 -17.77
C ALA A 238 -2.32 12.72 -18.77
N GLU A 239 -1.16 13.18 -18.28
CA GLU A 239 -0.08 13.66 -19.12
C GLU A 239 0.54 12.54 -19.96
N LEU A 240 0.83 11.39 -19.35
CA LEU A 240 1.46 10.23 -19.99
C LEU A 240 0.56 9.60 -21.05
N THR A 241 -0.72 9.43 -20.74
CA THR A 241 -1.68 8.77 -21.66
C THR A 241 -2.26 9.73 -22.70
N ARG A 242 -2.25 11.05 -22.43
CA ARG A 242 -3.00 12.06 -23.17
C ARG A 242 -4.52 11.75 -23.22
N TYR A 243 -4.98 10.88 -22.34
CA TYR A 243 -6.37 10.42 -22.30
C TYR A 243 -6.87 10.22 -20.84
N PRO A 244 -7.17 11.33 -20.13
CA PRO A 244 -7.58 11.27 -18.72
C PRO A 244 -8.87 10.51 -18.47
N GLU A 245 -9.78 10.43 -19.46
CA GLU A 245 -11.03 9.68 -19.36
C GLU A 245 -10.79 8.17 -19.15
N GLY A 246 -9.72 7.60 -19.65
CA GLY A 246 -9.36 6.19 -19.45
C GLY A 246 -9.22 5.87 -17.96
N LEU A 247 -8.41 6.66 -17.24
CA LEU A 247 -8.25 6.52 -15.79
C LEU A 247 -9.56 6.82 -15.04
N ALA A 248 -10.30 7.84 -15.43
CA ALA A 248 -11.57 8.18 -14.79
C ALA A 248 -12.59 7.02 -14.88
N ARG A 249 -12.71 6.37 -16.05
CA ARG A 249 -13.55 5.17 -16.23
C ARG A 249 -13.06 4.00 -15.40
N ALA A 250 -11.73 3.75 -15.38
CA ALA A 250 -11.13 2.70 -14.57
C ALA A 250 -11.45 2.89 -13.09
N LEU A 251 -11.21 4.09 -12.52
CA LEU A 251 -11.51 4.41 -11.12
C LEU A 251 -12.97 4.17 -10.77
N ARG A 252 -13.90 4.57 -11.67
CA ARG A 252 -15.33 4.33 -11.47
C ARG A 252 -15.64 2.83 -11.44
N LYS A 253 -15.14 2.04 -12.40
CA LYS A 253 -15.37 0.60 -12.45
C LYS A 253 -14.81 -0.09 -11.18
N ILE A 254 -13.59 0.28 -10.75
CA ILE A 254 -12.96 -0.27 -9.56
C ILE A 254 -13.79 0.04 -8.30
N THR A 255 -14.29 1.25 -8.18
CA THR A 255 -15.09 1.68 -7.02
C THR A 255 -16.45 0.98 -6.96
N LEU A 256 -17.06 0.73 -8.11
CA LEU A 256 -18.37 0.06 -8.19
C LEU A 256 -18.27 -1.46 -8.13
N ASP A 257 -17.07 -2.04 -8.23
CA ASP A 257 -16.88 -3.50 -8.15
C ASP A 257 -17.36 -4.04 -6.80
N PRO A 258 -18.38 -4.92 -6.76
CA PRO A 258 -18.90 -5.46 -5.52
C PRO A 258 -18.02 -6.53 -4.90
N VAL A 259 -17.05 -7.06 -5.66
CA VAL A 259 -16.21 -8.20 -5.24
C VAL A 259 -15.27 -7.78 -4.13
N PRO A 260 -15.32 -8.42 -2.94
CA PRO A 260 -14.37 -8.15 -1.87
C PRO A 260 -13.01 -8.80 -2.17
N MET A 261 -11.93 -8.12 -1.81
CA MET A 261 -10.58 -8.63 -2.00
C MET A 261 -10.31 -9.83 -1.10
N GLN A 262 -9.96 -10.98 -1.68
CA GLN A 262 -9.65 -12.21 -0.95
C GLN A 262 -8.24 -12.19 -0.35
N SER A 263 -7.28 -11.63 -1.09
CA SER A 263 -5.89 -11.44 -0.67
C SER A 263 -5.67 -10.22 0.23
N PHE A 264 -6.74 -9.74 0.90
CA PHE A 264 -6.68 -8.53 1.73
C PHE A 264 -5.70 -8.67 2.89
N ASN A 265 -4.73 -7.76 2.94
CA ASN A 265 -3.83 -7.60 4.08
C ASN A 265 -3.79 -6.12 4.50
N ARG A 266 -3.87 -5.87 5.82
CA ARG A 266 -3.82 -4.50 6.37
C ARG A 266 -2.51 -3.78 6.03
N ALA A 267 -1.40 -4.50 5.92
CA ALA A 267 -0.11 -3.91 5.59
C ALA A 267 -0.07 -3.36 4.16
N THR A 268 -0.73 -4.02 3.20
CA THR A 268 -0.70 -3.64 1.79
C THR A 268 -1.86 -2.74 1.37
N GLN A 269 -2.89 -2.56 2.21
CA GLN A 269 -4.12 -1.84 1.85
C GLN A 269 -3.90 -0.38 1.41
N THR A 270 -2.85 0.26 1.93
CA THR A 270 -2.52 1.67 1.63
C THR A 270 -1.79 1.85 0.31
N MET A 271 -1.38 0.76 -0.33
CA MET A 271 -0.66 0.78 -1.59
C MET A 271 -1.59 0.68 -2.80
N TYR A 272 -2.77 0.12 -2.62
CA TYR A 272 -3.72 -0.10 -3.71
C TYR A 272 -4.34 1.20 -4.23
N ILE A 273 -4.53 1.31 -5.55
CA ILE A 273 -5.10 2.49 -6.24
C ILE A 273 -6.48 2.90 -5.68
N VAL A 274 -7.26 1.90 -5.26
CA VAL A 274 -8.51 2.10 -4.50
C VAL A 274 -8.47 1.20 -3.29
N LYS A 275 -8.83 1.74 -2.12
CA LYS A 275 -8.84 1.00 -0.87
C LYS A 275 -9.71 -0.25 -0.97
N PRO A 276 -9.14 -1.46 -0.75
CA PRO A 276 -9.90 -2.70 -0.84
C PRO A 276 -11.03 -2.75 0.18
N ARG A 277 -12.21 -3.22 -0.25
CA ARG A 277 -13.31 -3.49 0.68
C ARG A 277 -12.99 -4.75 1.48
N ALA A 278 -12.81 -4.61 2.79
CA ALA A 278 -12.67 -5.76 3.68
C ALA A 278 -14.04 -6.44 3.91
N LEU A 279 -14.05 -7.76 3.93
CA LEU A 279 -15.25 -8.60 4.06
C LEU A 279 -16.17 -8.30 5.26
N LYS A 280 -15.72 -7.59 6.29
CA LYS A 280 -16.57 -7.07 7.40
C LYS A 280 -15.80 -6.02 8.21
N SER A 281 -15.94 -4.76 7.91
CA SER A 281 -15.56 -3.70 8.85
C SER A 281 -16.75 -2.77 9.12
N ARG A 282 -17.30 -2.83 10.33
CA ARG A 282 -18.33 -1.89 10.81
C ARG A 282 -17.83 -0.44 10.97
N TRP A 283 -16.52 -0.20 10.78
CA TRP A 283 -15.85 1.09 11.01
C TRP A 283 -15.28 1.71 9.72
N ALA A 284 -15.69 1.24 8.55
CA ALA A 284 -15.13 1.65 7.25
C ALA A 284 -15.43 3.11 6.84
N GLY A 285 -16.25 3.84 7.61
CA GLY A 285 -16.80 5.15 7.20
C GLY A 285 -15.99 6.38 7.60
N LEU A 286 -14.94 6.31 8.42
CA LEU A 286 -14.41 7.50 9.09
C LEU A 286 -13.01 7.97 8.68
N SER A 287 -12.30 7.29 7.76
CA SER A 287 -11.01 7.82 7.29
C SER A 287 -10.52 7.10 6.02
N SER A 288 -10.71 7.70 4.86
CA SER A 288 -10.01 7.30 3.64
C SER A 288 -8.64 8.00 3.58
N THR A 289 -7.58 7.23 3.33
CA THR A 289 -6.22 7.73 3.07
C THR A 289 -6.09 8.31 1.67
N HIS A 290 -6.98 7.90 0.76
CA HIS A 290 -7.09 8.43 -0.59
C HIS A 290 -8.18 9.52 -0.65
N PRO A 291 -8.07 10.49 -1.58
CA PRO A 291 -9.18 11.39 -1.92
C PRO A 291 -10.40 10.57 -2.29
N GLU A 292 -11.58 11.13 -2.12
CA GLU A 292 -12.78 10.47 -2.60
C GLU A 292 -12.66 10.25 -4.12
N VAL A 293 -13.05 9.08 -4.58
CA VAL A 293 -12.85 8.69 -5.99
C VAL A 293 -13.60 9.63 -6.92
N GLU A 294 -14.74 10.12 -6.47
CA GLU A 294 -15.55 11.12 -7.18
C GLU A 294 -14.79 12.43 -7.41
N GLU A 295 -14.01 12.87 -6.42
CA GLU A 295 -13.16 14.08 -6.54
C GLU A 295 -12.01 13.85 -7.54
N ARG A 296 -11.39 12.65 -7.53
CA ARG A 296 -10.36 12.27 -8.51
C ARG A 296 -10.92 12.23 -9.93
N ILE A 297 -12.08 11.62 -10.12
CA ILE A 297 -12.78 11.56 -11.41
C ILE A 297 -13.11 12.97 -11.90
N ALA A 298 -13.66 13.84 -11.04
CA ALA A 298 -13.98 15.22 -11.40
C ALA A 298 -12.73 16.00 -11.84
N ALA A 299 -11.61 15.83 -11.15
CA ALA A 299 -10.33 16.46 -11.51
C ALA A 299 -9.81 15.97 -12.86
N LEU A 300 -9.86 14.66 -13.14
CA LEU A 300 -9.46 14.07 -14.42
C LEU A 300 -10.34 14.57 -15.57
N MET A 301 -11.66 14.64 -15.36
CA MET A 301 -12.61 15.12 -16.36
C MET A 301 -12.40 16.61 -16.67
N SER A 302 -12.05 17.40 -15.66
CA SER A 302 -11.67 18.81 -15.84
C SER A 302 -10.42 18.95 -16.71
N LEU A 303 -9.44 18.04 -16.58
CA LEU A 303 -8.25 18.01 -17.44
C LEU A 303 -8.57 17.60 -18.87
N ALA A 304 -9.59 16.76 -19.07
CA ALA A 304 -10.08 16.36 -20.38
C ALA A 304 -10.88 17.46 -21.11
N GLY A 305 -11.28 18.53 -20.42
CA GLY A 305 -12.25 19.51 -20.94
C GLY A 305 -13.65 18.92 -21.15
N SER A 306 -13.93 17.78 -20.49
CA SER A 306 -15.18 17.02 -20.59
C SER A 306 -16.07 17.30 -19.38
N ASP A 307 -17.41 17.23 -19.58
CA ASP A 307 -18.39 17.46 -18.52
C ASP A 307 -18.38 16.31 -17.49
N PRO A 308 -18.10 16.57 -16.21
CA PRO A 308 -18.15 15.54 -15.16
C PRO A 308 -19.52 14.87 -15.01
N GLU A 309 -20.62 15.55 -15.32
CA GLU A 309 -21.97 14.98 -15.21
C GLU A 309 -22.22 13.85 -16.23
N ARG A 310 -21.48 13.83 -17.33
CA ARG A 310 -21.55 12.74 -18.32
C ARG A 310 -21.17 11.38 -17.70
N PHE A 311 -20.35 11.38 -16.65
CA PHE A 311 -19.92 10.18 -15.91
C PHE A 311 -20.79 9.86 -14.69
N SER A 312 -21.62 10.77 -14.22
CA SER A 312 -22.53 10.51 -13.10
C SER A 312 -23.77 9.70 -13.52
N ARG A 313 -24.02 9.53 -14.82
CA ARG A 313 -25.11 8.69 -15.31
C ARG A 313 -24.85 7.21 -15.00
N PRO A 314 -25.89 6.44 -14.55
CA PRO A 314 -25.73 5.00 -14.33
C PRO A 314 -25.19 4.33 -15.58
N VAL A 315 -24.13 3.55 -15.43
CA VAL A 315 -23.67 2.67 -16.52
C VAL A 315 -24.79 1.68 -16.78
N PRO A 316 -25.35 1.61 -18.00
CA PRO A 316 -26.31 0.56 -18.32
C PRO A 316 -25.67 -0.79 -18.02
N PRO A 317 -26.42 -1.76 -17.48
CA PRO A 317 -25.86 -3.08 -17.21
C PRO A 317 -25.23 -3.60 -18.51
N MET A 318 -23.99 -4.05 -18.41
CA MET A 318 -23.31 -4.68 -19.54
C MET A 318 -24.21 -5.81 -20.04
N PRO A 319 -24.48 -5.90 -21.34
CA PRO A 319 -25.22 -7.03 -21.85
C PRO A 319 -24.49 -8.30 -21.45
N THR A 320 -25.16 -9.17 -20.72
CA THR A 320 -24.70 -10.54 -20.41
C THR A 320 -24.74 -11.38 -21.69
N GLY A 321 -24.02 -10.90 -22.72
CA GLY A 321 -23.68 -11.70 -23.88
C GLY A 321 -22.50 -12.56 -23.52
N ALA A 322 -22.74 -13.86 -23.43
CA ALA A 322 -21.67 -14.84 -23.38
C ALA A 322 -20.63 -14.46 -24.45
N ILE A 323 -19.40 -14.24 -24.01
CA ILE A 323 -18.26 -14.27 -24.93
C ILE A 323 -18.22 -15.72 -25.40
N GLU A 324 -18.82 -15.98 -26.55
CA GLU A 324 -18.61 -17.26 -27.23
C GLU A 324 -17.09 -17.43 -27.38
N ALA A 325 -16.58 -18.50 -26.79
CA ALA A 325 -15.19 -18.85 -26.97
C ALA A 325 -14.91 -18.92 -28.49
N PRO A 326 -13.83 -18.30 -28.96
CA PRO A 326 -13.49 -18.39 -30.37
C PRO A 326 -13.45 -19.87 -30.78
N PRO A 327 -13.96 -20.22 -31.97
CA PRO A 327 -14.00 -21.60 -32.44
C PRO A 327 -12.59 -22.19 -32.38
N VAL A 328 -12.48 -23.39 -31.79
CA VAL A 328 -11.24 -24.16 -31.77
C VAL A 328 -10.83 -24.40 -33.22
N VAL A 329 -9.80 -23.71 -33.67
CA VAL A 329 -9.21 -24.02 -34.98
C VAL A 329 -8.46 -25.34 -34.83
N GLU A 330 -9.06 -26.44 -35.33
CA GLU A 330 -8.35 -27.69 -35.48
C GLU A 330 -7.20 -27.48 -36.47
N LEU A 331 -5.98 -27.58 -35.98
CA LEU A 331 -4.79 -27.60 -36.85
C LEU A 331 -4.83 -28.85 -37.70
N PRO A 332 -4.55 -28.76 -39.03
CA PRO A 332 -4.49 -29.94 -39.86
C PRO A 332 -3.38 -30.89 -39.37
N PRO A 333 -3.55 -32.21 -39.53
CA PRO A 333 -2.57 -33.19 -39.10
C PRO A 333 -1.24 -32.93 -39.80
N ILE A 334 -0.16 -32.91 -39.02
CA ILE A 334 1.22 -32.84 -39.55
C ILE A 334 1.41 -34.17 -40.31
N LEU A 335 1.56 -34.08 -41.62
CA LEU A 335 1.97 -35.21 -42.46
C LEU A 335 3.46 -35.45 -42.22
N ASP A 336 3.79 -36.68 -41.80
CA ASP A 336 5.16 -37.20 -41.67
C ASP A 336 5.94 -37.19 -43.01
#